data_d1b672b415797429897abfe2cf7f436a
#
_entry.id   d1b672b415797429897abfe2cf7f436a
#
_cell.length_a   1.000
_cell.length_b   1.000
_cell.length_c   1.000
_cell.angle_alpha   90.00
_cell.angle_beta   90.00
_cell.angle_gamma   90.00
#
_symmetry.space_group_name_H-M   'P 1'
#
loop_
_entity.id
_entity.type
_entity.pdbx_description
1 polymer ?
#
loop_
_entity_poly.entity_id
_entity_poly.type
_entity_poly.pdbx_seq_one_letter_code
_entity_poly.pdbx_strand_id
1 'polypeptide(L)'
;DAQTAPDVLGRLPIIDKRLIKDRFNDFVSAAFRRAALVEGHTNGSTGAPFAFYMNRRRRDRVRAETLFFGRWTGYRIGEPHVFLRLLFWHPKPVIARLLENQVILEPRGLGSVEIDRLLHRIGRSKAVTLIGYPSVLALLARRRLEAGGSASFPMRSAISIGEILLPGARETIERGFGCPVFERYRATEVGYIAHDCQDHRLHLNVGSLWIELLPPESGTTAAETA
;
A
#
# COMPACT_ATOMS: atom_id res chain seq x y z
N ASP A 1 -5.67 39.85 -8.55
CA ASP A 1 -5.23 39.16 -7.32
C ASP A 1 -5.16 37.68 -7.60
N ALA A 2 -3.94 37.16 -7.81
CA ALA A 2 -3.72 35.72 -7.97
C ALA A 2 -3.94 35.05 -6.62
N GLN A 3 -5.14 34.47 -6.42
CA GLN A 3 -5.38 33.59 -5.29
C GLN A 3 -4.40 32.44 -5.35
N THR A 4 -3.68 32.17 -4.28
CA THR A 4 -2.77 31.03 -4.21
C THR A 4 -3.59 29.73 -4.19
N ALA A 5 -3.02 28.62 -4.70
CA ALA A 5 -3.71 27.33 -4.68
C ALA A 5 -4.21 26.92 -3.26
N PRO A 6 -3.46 27.17 -2.17
CA PRO A 6 -3.94 26.98 -0.80
C PRO A 6 -5.24 27.71 -0.46
N ASP A 7 -5.36 28.97 -0.86
CA ASP A 7 -6.55 29.80 -0.55
C ASP A 7 -7.81 29.28 -1.24
N VAL A 8 -7.65 28.71 -2.43
CA VAL A 8 -8.76 28.11 -3.18
C VAL A 8 -9.16 26.77 -2.58
N LEU A 9 -8.17 25.91 -2.27
CA LEU A 9 -8.41 24.55 -1.77
C LEU A 9 -9.03 24.55 -0.38
N GLY A 10 -8.59 25.46 0.51
CA GLY A 10 -9.16 25.60 1.86
C GLY A 10 -10.63 26.03 1.89
N ARG A 11 -11.18 26.53 0.77
CA ARG A 11 -12.61 26.88 0.64
C ARG A 11 -13.47 25.74 0.10
N LEU A 12 -12.86 24.66 -0.36
CA LEU A 12 -13.61 23.53 -0.85
C LEU A 12 -14.26 22.77 0.32
N PRO A 13 -15.51 22.32 0.17
CA PRO A 13 -16.15 21.53 1.20
C PRO A 13 -15.45 20.19 1.36
N ILE A 14 -15.39 19.67 2.58
CA ILE A 14 -14.96 18.31 2.84
C ILE A 14 -16.00 17.35 2.25
N ILE A 15 -15.55 16.43 1.42
CA ILE A 15 -16.40 15.40 0.79
C ILE A 15 -16.04 14.02 1.35
N ASP A 16 -17.05 13.25 1.69
CA ASP A 16 -16.90 11.89 2.17
C ASP A 16 -17.22 10.85 1.08
N LYS A 17 -16.94 9.58 1.40
CA LYS A 17 -17.21 8.46 0.47
C LYS A 17 -18.71 8.27 0.21
N ARG A 18 -19.59 8.63 1.14
CA ARG A 18 -21.04 8.51 1.01
C ARG A 18 -21.55 9.47 -0.04
N LEU A 19 -21.19 10.75 0.08
CA LEU A 19 -21.56 11.78 -0.88
C LEU A 19 -21.11 11.42 -2.31
N ILE A 20 -19.87 10.92 -2.45
CA ILE A 20 -19.36 10.52 -3.76
C ILE A 20 -20.15 9.32 -4.32
N LYS A 21 -20.52 8.33 -3.49
CA LYS A 21 -21.34 7.19 -3.93
C LYS A 21 -22.72 7.63 -4.42
N ASP A 22 -23.38 8.49 -3.65
CA ASP A 22 -24.74 8.95 -3.94
C ASP A 22 -24.77 9.82 -5.20
N ARG A 23 -23.71 10.53 -5.49
CA ARG A 23 -23.60 11.48 -6.61
C ARG A 23 -22.42 11.16 -7.55
N PHE A 24 -22.10 9.90 -7.74
CA PHE A 24 -20.89 9.43 -8.43
C PHE A 24 -20.65 10.11 -9.79
N ASN A 25 -21.69 10.32 -10.59
CA ASN A 25 -21.56 10.92 -11.91
C ASN A 25 -21.16 12.41 -11.84
N ASP A 26 -21.51 13.11 -10.78
CA ASP A 26 -21.19 14.53 -10.59
C ASP A 26 -19.69 14.73 -10.27
N PHE A 27 -19.03 13.68 -9.73
CA PHE A 27 -17.60 13.66 -9.45
C PHE A 27 -16.75 13.18 -10.64
N VAL A 28 -17.35 12.90 -11.78
CA VAL A 28 -16.59 12.55 -13.00
C VAL A 28 -16.23 13.84 -13.74
N SER A 29 -14.91 14.10 -13.88
CA SER A 29 -14.43 15.29 -14.56
C SER A 29 -14.94 15.38 -16.00
N ALA A 30 -15.59 16.50 -16.34
CA ALA A 30 -16.06 16.80 -17.69
C ALA A 30 -14.91 16.97 -18.72
N ALA A 31 -13.67 17.18 -18.24
CA ALA A 31 -12.50 17.32 -19.10
C ALA A 31 -12.07 16.02 -19.80
N PHE A 32 -12.62 14.87 -19.41
CA PHE A 32 -12.23 13.58 -19.95
C PHE A 32 -13.45 12.83 -20.56
N ARG A 33 -13.25 12.27 -21.74
CA ARG A 33 -14.20 11.30 -22.29
C ARG A 33 -14.24 10.06 -21.42
N ARG A 34 -15.41 9.59 -21.03
CA ARG A 34 -15.60 8.42 -20.15
C ARG A 34 -14.88 7.17 -20.69
N ALA A 35 -14.85 6.98 -22.01
CA ALA A 35 -14.13 5.88 -22.66
C ALA A 35 -12.58 5.94 -22.47
N ALA A 36 -12.02 7.09 -22.10
CA ALA A 36 -10.60 7.27 -21.82
C ALA A 36 -10.25 7.04 -20.33
N LEU A 37 -11.25 6.80 -19.49
CA LEU A 37 -11.10 6.56 -18.07
C LEU A 37 -11.12 5.05 -17.78
N VAL A 38 -10.36 4.66 -16.77
CA VAL A 38 -10.36 3.29 -16.25
C VAL A 38 -10.99 3.30 -14.87
N GLU A 39 -12.01 2.47 -14.72
CA GLU A 39 -12.66 2.28 -13.44
C GLU A 39 -11.76 1.47 -12.49
N GLY A 40 -11.65 1.93 -11.27
CA GLY A 40 -10.98 1.26 -10.17
C GLY A 40 -11.93 1.11 -8.98
N HIS A 41 -11.59 0.21 -8.08
CA HIS A 41 -12.36 -0.02 -6.86
C HIS A 41 -11.43 -0.12 -5.66
N THR A 42 -11.89 0.35 -4.50
CA THR A 42 -11.21 0.10 -3.23
C THR A 42 -11.63 -1.26 -2.67
N ASN A 43 -10.78 -1.90 -1.88
CA ASN A 43 -11.11 -3.20 -1.28
C ASN A 43 -12.15 -3.11 -0.15
N GLY A 44 -12.53 -1.90 0.28
CA GLY A 44 -13.57 -1.67 1.28
C GLY A 44 -13.38 -2.46 2.57
N SER A 45 -12.50 -2.03 3.47
CA SER A 45 -12.39 -2.61 4.82
C SER A 45 -13.67 -2.45 5.67
N THR A 46 -14.54 -1.52 5.27
CA THR A 46 -15.76 -1.14 6.01
C THR A 46 -17.07 -1.41 5.26
N GLY A 47 -17.08 -2.28 4.23
CA GLY A 47 -18.29 -2.60 3.48
C GLY A 47 -18.13 -2.56 1.97
N ALA A 48 -19.14 -2.08 1.23
CA ALA A 48 -19.17 -2.11 -0.22
C ALA A 48 -17.96 -1.38 -0.87
N PRO A 49 -17.35 -1.96 -1.92
CA PRO A 49 -16.28 -1.33 -2.66
C PRO A 49 -16.67 0.08 -3.13
N PHE A 50 -15.71 1.00 -3.05
CA PHE A 50 -15.87 2.36 -3.56
C PHE A 50 -15.31 2.41 -4.98
N ALA A 51 -16.14 2.78 -5.96
CA ALA A 51 -15.72 2.95 -7.34
C ALA A 51 -15.15 4.35 -7.58
N PHE A 52 -14.15 4.46 -8.45
CA PHE A 52 -13.57 5.73 -8.89
C PHE A 52 -13.00 5.60 -10.30
N TYR A 53 -12.81 6.73 -10.98
CA TYR A 53 -12.19 6.74 -12.29
C TYR A 53 -10.75 7.27 -12.25
N MET A 54 -9.90 6.66 -13.08
CA MET A 54 -8.51 7.09 -13.29
C MET A 54 -8.26 7.33 -14.77
N ASN A 55 -7.55 8.41 -15.09
CA ASN A 55 -6.98 8.59 -16.42
C ASN A 55 -5.60 7.91 -16.53
N ARG A 56 -5.08 7.81 -17.77
CA ARG A 56 -3.77 7.21 -18.05
C ARG A 56 -2.64 7.91 -17.30
N ARG A 57 -2.64 9.26 -17.29
CA ARG A 57 -1.61 10.07 -16.63
C ARG A 57 -1.52 9.75 -15.13
N ARG A 58 -2.66 9.56 -14.47
CA ARG A 58 -2.71 9.17 -13.05
C ARG A 58 -2.09 7.81 -12.83
N ARG A 59 -2.38 6.82 -13.68
CA ARG A 59 -1.78 5.48 -13.57
C ARG A 59 -0.28 5.50 -13.76
N ASP A 60 0.21 6.28 -14.73
CA ASP A 60 1.65 6.38 -15.02
C ASP A 60 2.37 7.10 -13.86
N ARG A 61 1.73 8.12 -13.25
CA ARG A 61 2.24 8.76 -12.03
C ARG A 61 2.40 7.78 -10.87
N VAL A 62 1.38 6.95 -10.58
CA VAL A 62 1.48 5.92 -9.51
C VAL A 62 2.63 4.95 -9.76
N ARG A 63 2.89 4.59 -11.02
CA ARG A 63 4.04 3.75 -11.37
C ARG A 63 5.37 4.47 -11.09
N ALA A 64 5.47 5.73 -11.49
CA ALA A 64 6.65 6.55 -11.22
C ALA A 64 6.89 6.70 -9.70
N GLU A 65 5.84 6.98 -8.92
CA GLU A 65 5.88 7.04 -7.46
C GLU A 65 6.32 5.71 -6.84
N THR A 66 5.86 4.59 -7.38
CA THR A 66 6.28 3.25 -6.92
C THR A 66 7.79 3.05 -7.08
N LEU A 67 8.36 3.53 -8.18
CA LEU A 67 9.79 3.47 -8.43
C LEU A 67 10.57 4.47 -7.56
N PHE A 68 10.07 5.69 -7.46
CA PHE A 68 10.69 6.77 -6.70
C PHE A 68 10.81 6.40 -5.21
N PHE A 69 9.68 6.12 -4.56
CA PHE A 69 9.66 5.75 -3.15
C PHE A 69 10.25 4.35 -2.90
N GLY A 70 10.13 3.44 -3.86
CA GLY A 70 10.75 2.12 -3.77
C GLY A 70 12.26 2.19 -3.60
N ARG A 71 12.93 3.17 -4.20
CA ARG A 71 14.38 3.36 -4.04
C ARG A 71 14.80 3.64 -2.59
N TRP A 72 13.94 4.29 -1.82
CA TRP A 72 14.21 4.57 -0.40
C TRP A 72 14.26 3.28 0.44
N THR A 73 13.51 2.27 0.03
CA THR A 73 13.48 0.96 0.71
C THR A 73 14.49 -0.03 0.14
N GLY A 74 15.33 0.40 -0.81
CA GLY A 74 16.22 -0.50 -1.54
C GLY A 74 15.52 -1.36 -2.61
N TYR A 75 14.21 -1.20 -2.84
CA TYR A 75 13.51 -1.88 -3.93
C TYR A 75 13.97 -1.37 -5.30
N ARG A 76 14.25 -2.29 -6.21
CA ARG A 76 14.58 -1.98 -7.61
C ARG A 76 13.69 -2.78 -8.55
N ILE A 77 13.27 -2.16 -9.64
CA ILE A 77 12.49 -2.84 -10.67
C ILE A 77 13.28 -4.00 -11.27
N GLY A 78 12.61 -5.14 -11.49
CA GLY A 78 13.24 -6.34 -12.04
C GLY A 78 13.94 -7.23 -11.00
N GLU A 79 14.18 -6.74 -9.77
CA GLU A 79 14.65 -7.61 -8.69
C GLU A 79 13.50 -8.50 -8.16
N PRO A 80 13.81 -9.74 -7.76
CA PRO A 80 12.81 -10.64 -7.22
C PRO A 80 12.14 -10.05 -5.98
N HIS A 81 10.82 -9.97 -6.00
CA HIS A 81 10.06 -9.54 -4.83
C HIS A 81 8.78 -10.35 -4.65
N VAL A 82 8.40 -10.56 -3.41
CA VAL A 82 7.14 -11.21 -3.04
C VAL A 82 6.14 -10.14 -2.66
N PHE A 83 4.94 -10.27 -3.19
CA PHE A 83 3.80 -9.46 -2.82
C PHE A 83 2.71 -10.33 -2.19
N LEU A 84 2.55 -10.21 -0.87
CA LEU A 84 1.46 -10.82 -0.11
C LEU A 84 0.22 -9.96 -0.22
N ARG A 85 -0.79 -10.39 -0.98
CA ARG A 85 -2.03 -9.62 -1.16
C ARG A 85 -3.22 -10.54 -1.43
N LEU A 86 -4.38 -10.10 -0.99
CA LEU A 86 -5.64 -10.71 -1.40
C LEU A 86 -5.95 -10.31 -2.85
N LEU A 87 -6.20 -11.30 -3.71
CA LEU A 87 -6.49 -11.10 -5.13
C LEU A 87 -8.01 -10.96 -5.32
N PHE A 88 -8.56 -9.80 -5.01
CA PHE A 88 -9.98 -9.54 -5.28
C PHE A 88 -10.25 -9.08 -6.72
N TRP A 89 -9.23 -8.64 -7.47
CA TRP A 89 -9.35 -8.01 -8.78
C TRP A 89 -8.23 -8.43 -9.74
N HIS A 90 -8.54 -8.38 -11.01
CA HIS A 90 -7.78 -8.79 -12.19
C HIS A 90 -6.29 -9.06 -11.99
N PRO A 91 -5.85 -10.28 -12.20
CA PRO A 91 -4.43 -10.60 -12.13
C PRO A 91 -3.68 -9.79 -13.19
N LYS A 92 -2.52 -9.25 -12.83
CA LYS A 92 -1.61 -8.65 -13.83
C LYS A 92 -1.31 -9.67 -14.92
N PRO A 93 -1.18 -9.25 -16.19
CA PRO A 93 -0.71 -10.13 -17.26
C PRO A 93 0.58 -10.85 -16.86
N VAL A 94 0.71 -12.11 -17.23
CA VAL A 94 1.88 -12.95 -16.89
C VAL A 94 3.20 -12.27 -17.32
N ILE A 95 3.22 -11.67 -18.51
CA ILE A 95 4.39 -10.94 -19.04
C ILE A 95 4.78 -9.78 -18.11
N ALA A 96 3.82 -8.98 -17.63
CA ALA A 96 4.11 -7.88 -16.71
C ALA A 96 4.69 -8.39 -15.38
N ARG A 97 4.19 -9.54 -14.87
CA ARG A 97 4.71 -10.16 -13.65
C ARG A 97 6.13 -10.69 -13.83
N LEU A 98 6.43 -11.26 -15.00
CA LEU A 98 7.78 -11.73 -15.35
C LEU A 98 8.76 -10.57 -15.48
N LEU A 99 8.37 -9.49 -16.16
CA LEU A 99 9.20 -8.28 -16.31
C LEU A 99 9.47 -7.60 -14.96
N GLU A 100 8.48 -7.62 -14.06
CA GLU A 100 8.62 -7.08 -12.71
C GLU A 100 9.33 -8.06 -11.75
N ASN A 101 9.54 -9.32 -12.16
CA ASN A 101 10.07 -10.41 -11.32
C ASN A 101 9.29 -10.55 -10.01
N GLN A 102 7.94 -10.50 -10.12
CA GLN A 102 7.02 -10.47 -9.01
C GLN A 102 6.40 -11.83 -8.74
N VAL A 103 6.55 -12.33 -7.52
CA VAL A 103 5.82 -13.49 -7.00
C VAL A 103 4.66 -13.00 -6.14
N ILE A 104 3.43 -13.25 -6.60
CA ILE A 104 2.23 -12.93 -5.82
C ILE A 104 1.84 -14.15 -5.01
N LEU A 105 1.72 -13.98 -3.70
CA LEU A 105 1.21 -14.98 -2.77
C LEU A 105 -0.04 -14.45 -2.10
N GLU A 106 -1.07 -15.29 -2.04
CA GLU A 106 -2.33 -14.93 -1.41
C GLU A 106 -2.43 -15.57 -0.03
N PRO A 107 -2.45 -14.77 1.06
CA PRO A 107 -2.59 -15.27 2.42
C PRO A 107 -4.07 -15.59 2.68
N ARG A 108 -4.50 -16.82 2.40
CA ARG A 108 -5.84 -17.32 2.69
C ARG A 108 -5.80 -18.26 3.88
N GLY A 109 -6.69 -18.05 4.85
CA GLY A 109 -6.87 -18.97 5.96
C GLY A 109 -5.57 -19.22 6.75
N LEU A 110 -5.04 -18.20 7.42
CA LEU A 110 -3.72 -18.15 8.06
C LEU A 110 -3.55 -19.13 9.27
N GLY A 111 -3.88 -20.41 9.08
CA GLY A 111 -3.50 -21.48 10.00
C GLY A 111 -2.02 -21.86 9.86
N SER A 112 -1.49 -22.64 10.81
CA SER A 112 -0.05 -22.98 10.88
C SER A 112 0.49 -23.60 9.58
N VAL A 113 -0.25 -24.50 8.95
CA VAL A 113 0.13 -25.16 7.69
C VAL A 113 0.26 -24.14 6.54
N GLU A 114 -0.66 -23.18 6.44
CA GLU A 114 -0.60 -22.16 5.40
C GLU A 114 0.53 -21.17 5.63
N ILE A 115 0.78 -20.80 6.88
CA ILE A 115 1.92 -19.96 7.27
C ILE A 115 3.25 -20.63 6.85
N ASP A 116 3.43 -21.92 7.18
CA ASP A 116 4.62 -22.68 6.81
C ASP A 116 4.78 -22.80 5.29
N ARG A 117 3.68 -23.00 4.56
CA ARG A 117 3.65 -23.01 3.10
C ARG A 117 4.06 -21.66 2.51
N LEU A 118 3.54 -20.57 3.04
CA LEU A 118 3.91 -19.21 2.60
C LEU A 118 5.40 -18.95 2.84
N LEU A 119 5.90 -19.26 4.03
CA LEU A 119 7.33 -19.12 4.36
C LEU A 119 8.22 -19.94 3.42
N HIS A 120 7.85 -21.20 3.15
CA HIS A 120 8.57 -22.04 2.20
C HIS A 120 8.59 -21.41 0.79
N ARG A 121 7.46 -20.91 0.30
CA ARG A 121 7.37 -20.25 -1.01
C ARG A 121 8.16 -18.95 -1.07
N ILE A 122 8.14 -18.14 0.01
CA ILE A 122 8.96 -16.94 0.12
C ILE A 122 10.44 -17.31 0.04
N GLY A 123 10.90 -18.28 0.79
CA GLY A 123 12.29 -18.74 0.78
C GLY A 123 12.75 -19.22 -0.59
N ARG A 124 11.91 -19.96 -1.32
CA ARG A 124 12.24 -20.43 -2.68
C ARG A 124 12.21 -19.35 -3.74
N SER A 125 11.55 -18.23 -3.50
CA SER A 125 11.40 -17.14 -4.48
C SER A 125 12.70 -16.36 -4.71
N LYS A 126 13.69 -16.50 -3.82
CA LYS A 126 14.92 -15.68 -3.79
C LYS A 126 14.61 -14.17 -3.76
N ALA A 127 13.45 -13.80 -3.27
CA ALA A 127 13.03 -12.41 -3.19
C ALA A 127 13.92 -11.62 -2.22
N VAL A 128 14.25 -10.41 -2.61
CA VAL A 128 15.03 -9.47 -1.79
C VAL A 128 14.13 -8.40 -1.15
N THR A 129 12.87 -8.32 -1.56
CA THR A 129 11.87 -7.42 -0.97
C THR A 129 10.56 -8.18 -0.74
N LEU A 130 10.00 -8.00 0.46
CA LEU A 130 8.73 -8.57 0.87
C LEU A 130 7.71 -7.44 1.08
N ILE A 131 6.58 -7.50 0.37
CA ILE A 131 5.53 -6.47 0.46
C ILE A 131 4.25 -7.13 0.96
N GLY A 132 3.62 -6.58 1.99
CA GLY A 132 2.39 -7.16 2.52
C GLY A 132 1.75 -6.35 3.64
N TYR A 133 0.62 -6.86 4.13
CA TYR A 133 -0.07 -6.30 5.30
C TYR A 133 0.77 -6.54 6.57
N PRO A 134 0.94 -5.54 7.46
CA PRO A 134 1.74 -5.72 8.67
C PRO A 134 1.25 -6.85 9.56
N SER A 135 -0.05 -7.09 9.65
CA SER A 135 -0.63 -8.21 10.40
C SER A 135 -0.13 -9.57 9.87
N VAL A 136 -0.11 -9.75 8.56
CA VAL A 136 0.38 -10.97 7.89
C VAL A 136 1.90 -11.10 8.03
N LEU A 137 2.62 -10.01 7.79
CA LEU A 137 4.09 -9.99 7.92
C LEU A 137 4.52 -10.34 9.35
N ALA A 138 3.86 -9.77 10.37
CA ALA A 138 4.14 -10.07 11.77
C ALA A 138 3.84 -11.53 12.13
N LEU A 139 2.76 -12.09 11.60
CA LEU A 139 2.42 -13.50 11.82
C LEU A 139 3.47 -14.45 11.24
N LEU A 140 3.91 -14.20 10.01
CA LEU A 140 5.00 -14.94 9.36
C LEU A 140 6.32 -14.79 10.13
N ALA A 141 6.63 -13.57 10.60
CA ALA A 141 7.82 -13.29 11.38
C ALA A 141 7.82 -14.04 12.73
N ARG A 142 6.71 -14.03 13.46
CA ARG A 142 6.56 -14.80 14.71
C ARG A 142 6.82 -16.28 14.49
N ARG A 143 6.20 -16.87 13.48
CA ARG A 143 6.38 -18.28 13.14
C ARG A 143 7.84 -18.64 12.87
N ARG A 144 8.56 -17.74 12.18
CA ARG A 144 10.00 -17.91 11.94
C ARG A 144 10.81 -17.88 13.23
N LEU A 145 10.51 -16.92 14.11
CA LEU A 145 11.21 -16.80 15.41
C LEU A 145 10.96 -18.04 16.29
N GLU A 146 9.74 -18.56 16.31
CA GLU A 146 9.38 -19.81 16.99
C GLU A 146 10.15 -21.01 16.46
N ALA A 147 10.39 -21.08 15.16
CA ALA A 147 11.16 -22.14 14.51
C ALA A 147 12.69 -21.96 14.64
N GLY A 148 13.16 -21.05 15.50
CA GLY A 148 14.58 -20.79 15.74
C GLY A 148 15.28 -19.92 14.70
N GLY A 149 14.56 -19.34 13.76
CA GLY A 149 15.05 -18.31 12.83
C GLY A 149 16.20 -18.71 11.90
N SER A 150 16.55 -20.00 11.80
CA SER A 150 17.81 -20.46 11.21
C SER A 150 17.94 -20.34 9.68
N ALA A 151 16.85 -20.16 8.94
CA ALA A 151 16.93 -19.99 7.50
C ALA A 151 17.12 -18.50 7.16
N SER A 152 18.29 -18.13 6.68
CA SER A 152 18.51 -16.77 6.18
C SER A 152 17.68 -16.54 4.93
N PHE A 153 16.73 -15.60 5.00
CA PHE A 153 16.14 -15.05 3.79
C PHE A 153 17.02 -13.89 3.31
N PRO A 154 17.33 -13.79 2.04
CA PRO A 154 18.14 -12.69 1.50
C PRO A 154 17.33 -11.40 1.39
N MET A 155 16.51 -11.09 2.41
CA MET A 155 15.66 -9.91 2.41
C MET A 155 16.47 -8.65 2.65
N ARG A 156 16.33 -7.68 1.76
CA ARG A 156 16.89 -6.33 1.92
C ARG A 156 15.93 -5.44 2.67
N SER A 157 14.61 -5.62 2.44
CA SER A 157 13.56 -4.83 3.07
C SER A 157 12.22 -5.55 3.09
N ALA A 158 11.40 -5.22 4.08
CA ALA A 158 9.97 -5.47 4.08
C ALA A 158 9.22 -4.14 3.91
N ILE A 159 8.11 -4.14 3.17
CA ILE A 159 7.28 -2.96 2.93
C ILE A 159 5.87 -3.26 3.43
N SER A 160 5.46 -2.55 4.45
CA SER A 160 4.11 -2.60 5.03
C SER A 160 3.13 -1.78 4.20
N ILE A 161 1.96 -2.33 3.93
CA ILE A 161 0.88 -1.69 3.16
C ILE A 161 -0.50 -1.99 3.73
N GLY A 162 -1.44 -1.05 3.54
CA GLY A 162 -2.87 -1.28 3.69
C GLY A 162 -3.43 -1.34 5.10
N GLU A 163 -2.58 -1.39 6.11
CA GLU A 163 -2.92 -1.34 7.53
C GLU A 163 -1.91 -0.45 8.26
N ILE A 164 -2.24 -0.02 9.47
CA ILE A 164 -1.32 0.75 10.32
C ILE A 164 -0.21 -0.17 10.82
N LEU A 165 1.03 0.26 10.66
CA LEU A 165 2.20 -0.44 11.18
C LEU A 165 2.45 -0.04 12.63
N LEU A 166 2.00 -0.86 13.56
CA LEU A 166 2.25 -0.64 14.99
C LEU A 166 3.72 -0.90 15.35
N PRO A 167 4.30 -0.18 16.35
CA PRO A 167 5.70 -0.34 16.75
C PRO A 167 6.08 -1.79 17.04
N GLY A 168 5.32 -2.51 17.84
CA GLY A 168 5.59 -3.92 18.16
C GLY A 168 5.50 -4.88 16.97
N ALA A 169 4.68 -4.54 15.95
CA ALA A 169 4.65 -5.28 14.69
C ALA A 169 5.92 -5.02 13.86
N ARG A 170 6.38 -3.76 13.78
CA ARG A 170 7.64 -3.39 13.13
C ARG A 170 8.80 -4.22 13.68
N GLU A 171 9.02 -4.16 15.00
CA GLU A 171 10.10 -4.90 15.67
C GLU A 171 10.03 -6.41 15.42
N THR A 172 8.84 -6.98 15.49
CA THR A 172 8.62 -8.41 15.24
C THR A 172 9.02 -8.79 13.81
N ILE A 173 8.62 -7.98 12.83
CA ILE A 173 8.90 -8.24 11.41
C ILE A 173 10.39 -8.11 11.15
N GLU A 174 11.04 -7.05 11.66
CA GLU A 174 12.46 -6.81 11.51
C GLU A 174 13.31 -7.96 12.08
N ARG A 175 12.99 -8.39 13.30
CA ARG A 175 13.65 -9.55 13.92
C ARG A 175 13.41 -10.85 13.16
N GLY A 176 12.17 -11.08 12.72
CA GLY A 176 11.80 -12.32 12.04
C GLY A 176 12.39 -12.45 10.64
N PHE A 177 12.58 -11.37 9.89
CA PHE A 177 13.13 -11.40 8.54
C PHE A 177 14.57 -10.88 8.45
N GLY A 178 15.10 -10.26 9.51
CA GLY A 178 16.45 -9.74 9.55
C GLY A 178 16.67 -8.55 8.59
N CYS A 179 15.65 -7.75 8.35
CA CYS A 179 15.71 -6.61 7.44
C CYS A 179 14.82 -5.46 7.94
N PRO A 180 15.12 -4.19 7.56
CA PRO A 180 14.29 -3.04 7.93
C PRO A 180 12.88 -3.13 7.32
N VAL A 181 11.89 -2.59 8.05
CA VAL A 181 10.51 -2.48 7.61
C VAL A 181 10.17 -1.03 7.30
N PHE A 182 9.64 -0.80 6.12
CA PHE A 182 9.20 0.52 5.65
C PHE A 182 7.69 0.59 5.55
N GLU A 183 7.10 1.68 6.04
CA GLU A 183 5.67 1.93 5.92
C GLU A 183 5.36 2.65 4.62
N ARG A 184 4.33 2.17 3.93
CA ARG A 184 3.79 2.77 2.71
C ARG A 184 2.33 3.12 2.93
N TYR A 185 2.06 4.38 3.18
CA TYR A 185 0.71 4.89 3.28
C TYR A 185 0.20 5.30 1.90
N ARG A 186 -0.81 4.59 1.40
CA ARG A 186 -1.43 4.89 0.10
C ARG A 186 -2.91 4.52 0.10
N ALA A 187 -3.67 5.25 -0.69
CA ALA A 187 -5.04 4.88 -1.06
C ALA A 187 -5.12 4.57 -2.56
N THR A 188 -5.98 3.62 -2.93
CA THR A 188 -6.09 3.19 -4.33
C THR A 188 -6.55 4.35 -5.22
N GLU A 189 -7.45 5.18 -4.73
CA GLU A 189 -8.06 6.33 -5.41
C GLU A 189 -7.08 7.50 -5.61
N VAL A 190 -6.15 7.76 -4.67
CA VAL A 190 -5.24 8.92 -4.75
C VAL A 190 -3.77 8.55 -4.97
N GLY A 191 -3.35 7.32 -4.68
CA GLY A 191 -2.00 6.82 -4.81
C GLY A 191 -1.17 6.95 -3.54
N TYR A 192 0.10 7.29 -3.65
CA TYR A 192 0.99 7.45 -2.51
C TYR A 192 0.66 8.73 -1.75
N ILE A 193 0.30 8.60 -0.48
CA ILE A 193 0.06 9.71 0.44
C ILE A 193 1.34 10.01 1.20
N ALA A 194 1.97 8.98 1.76
CA ALA A 194 3.23 9.09 2.46
C ALA A 194 4.07 7.80 2.37
N HIS A 195 5.35 7.89 2.64
CA HIS A 195 6.27 6.76 2.63
C HIS A 195 7.43 6.97 3.61
N ASP A 196 7.85 5.91 4.30
CA ASP A 196 9.05 5.92 5.14
C ASP A 196 10.33 6.14 4.34
N CYS A 197 11.24 6.93 4.90
CA CYS A 197 12.64 6.96 4.48
C CYS A 197 13.49 5.98 5.31
N GLN A 198 14.79 5.98 5.08
CA GLN A 198 15.75 5.10 5.80
C GLN A 198 15.81 5.39 7.32
N ASP A 199 15.45 6.61 7.74
CA ASP A 199 15.37 6.99 9.16
C ASP A 199 14.00 6.70 9.78
N HIS A 200 13.14 5.91 9.11
CA HIS A 200 11.77 5.60 9.51
C HIS A 200 10.89 6.83 9.78
N ARG A 201 11.13 7.90 9.02
CA ARG A 201 10.27 9.09 9.02
C ARG A 201 9.30 9.02 7.84
N LEU A 202 8.02 9.21 8.14
CA LEU A 202 6.96 9.19 7.14
C LEU A 202 6.92 10.55 6.40
N HIS A 203 7.33 10.56 5.14
CA HIS A 203 7.34 11.73 4.27
C HIS A 203 6.08 11.82 3.45
N LEU A 204 5.39 12.96 3.53
CA LEU A 204 4.20 13.26 2.72
C LEU A 204 4.57 13.48 1.24
N ASN A 205 3.73 12.97 0.35
CA ASN A 205 3.89 13.11 -1.10
C ASN A 205 3.36 14.46 -1.61
N VAL A 206 3.94 15.55 -1.13
CA VAL A 206 3.53 16.92 -1.50
C VAL A 206 3.76 17.26 -2.97
N GLY A 207 4.58 16.49 -3.67
CA GLY A 207 4.78 16.65 -5.12
C GLY A 207 3.59 16.17 -5.97
N SER A 208 2.65 15.44 -5.37
CA SER A 208 1.50 14.86 -6.07
C SER A 208 0.16 15.22 -5.45
N LEU A 209 0.13 15.52 -4.17
CA LEU A 209 -1.07 15.73 -3.39
C LEU A 209 -0.97 17.02 -2.59
N TRP A 210 -2.09 17.71 -2.47
CA TRP A 210 -2.31 18.70 -1.42
C TRP A 210 -2.84 17.95 -0.20
N ILE A 211 -2.17 18.08 0.95
CA ILE A 211 -2.48 17.35 2.17
C ILE A 211 -2.73 18.36 3.29
N GLU A 212 -3.90 18.33 3.86
CA GLU A 212 -4.29 19.10 5.03
C GLU A 212 -4.41 18.18 6.24
N LEU A 213 -3.78 18.54 7.34
CA LEU A 213 -3.93 17.87 8.62
C LEU A 213 -5.02 18.59 9.42
N LEU A 214 -6.16 17.94 9.52
CA LEU A 214 -7.26 18.46 10.33
C LEU A 214 -7.09 17.99 11.78
N PRO A 215 -7.46 18.84 12.78
CA PRO A 215 -7.53 18.38 14.16
C PRO A 215 -8.54 17.24 14.28
N PRO A 216 -8.32 16.25 15.16
CA PRO A 216 -9.31 15.21 15.43
C PRO A 216 -10.61 15.88 15.87
N GLU A 217 -11.74 15.44 15.33
CA GLU A 217 -13.04 15.87 15.83
C GLU A 217 -13.11 15.56 17.32
N SER A 218 -13.58 16.55 18.12
CA SER A 218 -13.68 16.42 19.57
C SER A 218 -14.60 15.23 19.91
N GLY A 219 -14.04 14.09 20.26
CA GLY A 219 -14.74 12.85 20.57
C GLY A 219 -14.18 11.59 19.92
N THR A 220 -13.34 11.70 18.89
CA THR A 220 -12.72 10.55 18.25
C THR A 220 -11.31 10.37 18.81
N THR A 221 -11.16 9.52 19.82
CA THR A 221 -9.83 9.10 20.26
C THR A 221 -9.22 8.18 19.20
N ALA A 222 -7.93 8.33 18.92
CA ALA A 222 -7.18 7.56 17.92
C ALA A 222 -7.23 6.02 18.12
N ALA A 223 -7.91 5.54 19.15
CA ALA A 223 -8.09 4.15 19.50
C ALA A 223 -9.32 3.49 18.83
N GLU A 224 -10.24 4.25 18.23
CA GLU A 224 -11.45 3.69 17.60
C GLU A 224 -11.33 3.46 16.09
N THR A 225 -10.19 3.73 15.49
CA THR A 225 -9.91 3.48 14.06
C THR A 225 -8.89 2.35 13.79
N ALA A 226 -8.67 1.48 14.76
CA ALA A 226 -7.79 0.31 14.61
C ALA A 226 -8.57 -0.94 14.15
#